data_000ee1e918e01699960598156cd7a8aa
#
_entry.id   000ee1e918e01699960598156cd7a8aa
#
_cell.length_a   1.000
_cell.length_b   1.000
_cell.length_c   1.000
_cell.angle_alpha   90.00
_cell.angle_beta   90.00
_cell.angle_gamma   90.00
#
_symmetry.space_group_name_H-M   'P 1'
#
loop_
_entity.id
_entity.type
_entity.pdbx_description
1 polymer ?
#
loop_
_entity_poly.entity_id
_entity_poly.type
_entity_poly.pdbx_seq_one_letter_code
_entity_poly.pdbx_strand_id
1 'polypeptide(L)'
;MKNIAVIGAGIVGICSAYFLKKSGFNVTLIDREQPGSMTSFGHACTFADYANVPVNYPGLIWDIPSMLLRKDGPLAVDFFYILKNLPWAISFLKNCKKEKVNEIANSLTNLLKHSQISYDEIFQDVNVKEYISYEENLYLFDSKKSYENYEYANIIRKNNNVKVRNLNKDEVKELEPNLADVYYAGQVFTGSRHTTNPLAISTKIFKKFLELGGVYINQNIKNLRQREKNIE
;
A
#
# COMPACT_ATOMS: atom_id res chain seq x y z
N MET A 1 -30.53 -12.22 -5.86
CA MET A 1 -29.20 -11.70 -5.46
C MET A 1 -28.35 -11.56 -6.73
N LYS A 2 -27.47 -10.53 -6.79
CA LYS A 2 -26.54 -10.42 -7.91
C LYS A 2 -25.36 -11.38 -7.70
N ASN A 3 -24.90 -12.00 -8.78
CA ASN A 3 -23.68 -12.82 -8.81
C ASN A 3 -22.49 -11.92 -9.16
N ILE A 4 -21.42 -12.02 -8.39
CA ILE A 4 -20.20 -11.23 -8.55
C ILE A 4 -19.00 -12.18 -8.60
N ALA A 5 -18.17 -12.05 -9.62
CA ALA A 5 -16.88 -12.70 -9.67
C ALA A 5 -15.78 -11.71 -9.29
N VAL A 6 -14.93 -12.08 -8.34
CA VAL A 6 -13.72 -11.36 -7.97
C VAL A 6 -12.53 -12.16 -8.52
N ILE A 7 -11.73 -11.53 -9.39
CA ILE A 7 -10.58 -12.17 -10.00
C ILE A 7 -9.32 -11.67 -9.30
N GLY A 8 -8.55 -12.62 -8.77
CA GLY A 8 -7.37 -12.37 -7.95
C GLY A 8 -7.64 -12.55 -6.46
N ALA A 9 -6.99 -13.54 -5.84
CA ALA A 9 -7.10 -13.84 -4.41
C ALA A 9 -5.87 -13.34 -3.61
N GLY A 10 -5.30 -12.20 -4.00
CA GLY A 10 -4.44 -11.41 -3.14
C GLY A 10 -5.25 -10.71 -2.05
N ILE A 11 -4.61 -10.01 -1.12
CA ILE A 11 -5.28 -9.37 0.03
C ILE A 11 -6.43 -8.44 -0.40
N VAL A 12 -6.26 -7.68 -1.49
CA VAL A 12 -7.30 -6.79 -2.02
C VAL A 12 -8.53 -7.57 -2.48
N GLY A 13 -8.33 -8.65 -3.26
CA GLY A 13 -9.43 -9.48 -3.73
C GLY A 13 -10.13 -10.23 -2.60
N ILE A 14 -9.37 -10.75 -1.64
CA ILE A 14 -9.93 -11.44 -0.46
C ILE A 14 -10.79 -10.50 0.37
N CYS A 15 -10.31 -9.29 0.69
CA CYS A 15 -11.07 -8.29 1.43
C CYS A 15 -12.31 -7.83 0.64
N SER A 16 -12.19 -7.61 -0.67
CA SER A 16 -13.32 -7.24 -1.52
C SER A 16 -14.39 -8.34 -1.55
N ALA A 17 -13.98 -9.60 -1.72
CA ALA A 17 -14.88 -10.75 -1.70
C ALA A 17 -15.59 -10.90 -0.35
N TYR A 18 -14.86 -10.72 0.75
CA TYR A 18 -15.41 -10.75 2.11
C TYR A 18 -16.51 -9.69 2.28
N PHE A 19 -16.23 -8.41 1.98
CA PHE A 19 -17.22 -7.35 2.15
C PHE A 19 -18.41 -7.48 1.21
N LEU A 20 -18.21 -7.89 -0.03
CA LEU A 20 -19.29 -8.16 -0.97
C LEU A 20 -20.20 -9.30 -0.46
N LYS A 21 -19.58 -10.35 0.09
CA LYS A 21 -20.36 -11.46 0.67
C LYS A 21 -21.14 -11.02 1.92
N LYS A 22 -20.52 -10.25 2.79
CA LYS A 22 -21.15 -9.65 3.99
C LYS A 22 -22.31 -8.71 3.61
N SER A 23 -22.22 -8.05 2.46
CA SER A 23 -23.27 -7.21 1.88
C SER A 23 -24.39 -8.00 1.17
N GLY A 24 -24.40 -9.33 1.24
CA GLY A 24 -25.49 -10.18 0.74
C GLY A 24 -25.40 -10.56 -0.74
N PHE A 25 -24.25 -10.35 -1.41
CA PHE A 25 -24.05 -10.80 -2.79
C PHE A 25 -23.67 -12.29 -2.86
N ASN A 26 -23.95 -12.94 -4.00
CA ASN A 26 -23.35 -14.23 -4.32
C ASN A 26 -21.96 -13.98 -4.89
N VAL A 27 -20.92 -14.38 -4.17
CA VAL A 27 -19.54 -14.04 -4.55
C VAL A 27 -18.73 -15.30 -4.85
N THR A 28 -18.09 -15.29 -6.02
CA THR A 28 -17.08 -16.28 -6.43
C THR A 28 -15.72 -15.58 -6.53
N LEU A 29 -14.75 -16.02 -5.75
CA LEU A 29 -13.36 -15.58 -5.80
C LEU A 29 -12.57 -16.55 -6.67
N ILE A 30 -11.81 -16.05 -7.64
CA ILE A 30 -11.11 -16.89 -8.62
C ILE A 30 -9.64 -16.48 -8.64
N ASP A 31 -8.74 -17.45 -8.48
CA ASP A 31 -7.29 -17.26 -8.66
C ASP A 31 -6.65 -18.58 -9.10
N ARG A 32 -5.55 -18.48 -9.84
CA ARG A 32 -4.74 -19.63 -10.23
C ARG A 32 -3.85 -20.13 -9.10
N GLU A 33 -3.51 -19.27 -8.15
CA GLU A 33 -2.62 -19.54 -7.02
C GLU A 33 -3.41 -19.64 -5.71
N GLN A 34 -2.77 -20.14 -4.67
CA GLN A 34 -3.37 -20.19 -3.33
C GLN A 34 -3.65 -18.77 -2.80
N PRO A 35 -4.79 -18.54 -2.13
CA PRO A 35 -5.15 -17.22 -1.63
C PRO A 35 -4.08 -16.61 -0.73
N GLY A 36 -3.66 -15.38 -1.05
CA GLY A 36 -2.66 -14.62 -0.30
C GLY A 36 -1.21 -15.02 -0.51
N SER A 37 -0.92 -16.09 -1.26
CA SER A 37 0.43 -16.69 -1.35
C SER A 37 1.43 -15.96 -2.26
N MET A 38 0.95 -15.04 -3.11
CA MET A 38 1.79 -14.34 -4.07
C MET A 38 2.25 -12.97 -3.54
N THR A 39 2.05 -11.89 -4.27
CA THR A 39 2.51 -10.54 -3.90
C THR A 39 2.09 -10.12 -2.48
N SER A 40 0.92 -10.54 -2.02
CA SER A 40 0.43 -10.21 -0.67
C SER A 40 1.20 -10.90 0.46
N PHE A 41 1.93 -11.97 0.18
CA PHE A 41 2.82 -12.62 1.14
C PHE A 41 4.12 -11.83 1.37
N GLY A 42 4.68 -11.25 0.30
CA GLY A 42 6.01 -10.64 0.31
C GLY A 42 6.03 -9.11 0.50
N HIS A 43 4.95 -8.48 0.96
CA HIS A 43 4.93 -7.03 1.16
C HIS A 43 5.54 -6.60 2.51
N ALA A 44 5.69 -5.28 2.73
CA ALA A 44 6.32 -4.68 3.90
C ALA A 44 5.53 -4.82 5.22
N CYS A 45 4.42 -5.54 5.23
CA CYS A 45 3.62 -5.85 6.41
C CYS A 45 2.93 -4.66 7.10
N THR A 46 3.00 -3.46 6.56
CA THR A 46 2.48 -2.24 7.17
C THR A 46 1.05 -1.94 6.73
N PHE A 47 0.20 -1.54 7.67
CA PHE A 47 -1.10 -0.91 7.40
C PHE A 47 -0.89 0.61 7.33
N ALA A 48 -0.53 1.09 6.14
CA ALA A 48 -0.01 2.43 5.90
C ALA A 48 -1.12 3.39 5.47
N ASP A 49 -2.00 3.78 6.37
CA ASP A 49 -3.01 4.82 6.14
C ASP A 49 -2.41 6.23 5.91
N TYR A 50 -1.18 6.42 6.34
CA TYR A 50 -0.37 7.62 6.13
C TYR A 50 0.28 7.70 4.73
N ALA A 51 0.18 6.65 3.91
CA ALA A 51 0.86 6.56 2.60
C ALA A 51 0.08 7.31 1.50
N ASN A 52 -0.32 8.54 1.77
CA ASN A 52 -1.06 9.40 0.87
C ASN A 52 -0.18 10.29 -0.02
N VAL A 53 1.13 10.28 0.17
CA VAL A 53 2.09 11.00 -0.67
C VAL A 53 2.49 10.09 -1.83
N PRO A 54 2.19 10.47 -3.08
CA PRO A 54 2.54 9.64 -4.23
C PRO A 54 4.06 9.67 -4.49
N VAL A 55 4.57 8.64 -5.17
CA VAL A 55 6.00 8.52 -5.51
C VAL A 55 6.47 9.56 -6.53
N ASN A 56 5.57 10.12 -7.31
CA ASN A 56 5.83 11.22 -8.22
C ASN A 56 5.75 12.54 -7.45
N TYR A 57 6.79 13.37 -7.54
CA TYR A 57 6.86 14.67 -6.87
C TYR A 57 7.40 15.75 -7.82
N PRO A 58 7.10 17.04 -7.56
CA PRO A 58 7.64 18.14 -8.35
C PRO A 58 9.16 18.17 -8.28
N GLY A 59 9.81 18.21 -9.44
CA GLY A 59 11.27 18.19 -9.53
C GLY A 59 11.89 16.80 -9.73
N LEU A 60 11.12 15.72 -9.64
CA LEU A 60 11.63 14.35 -9.83
C LEU A 60 12.49 14.19 -11.09
N ILE A 61 12.12 14.84 -12.19
CA ILE A 61 12.89 14.77 -13.45
C ILE A 61 14.34 15.24 -13.29
N TRP A 62 14.57 16.19 -12.39
CA TRP A 62 15.92 16.71 -12.13
C TRP A 62 16.74 15.80 -11.20
N ASP A 63 16.06 14.96 -10.42
CA ASP A 63 16.68 14.01 -9.50
C ASP A 63 17.03 12.67 -10.18
N ILE A 64 16.34 12.32 -11.29
CA ILE A 64 16.57 11.06 -12.04
C ILE A 64 18.04 10.82 -12.36
N PRO A 65 18.82 11.77 -12.90
CA PRO A 65 20.22 11.52 -13.22
C PRO A 65 21.05 11.15 -11.99
N SER A 66 20.82 11.81 -10.85
CA SER A 66 21.53 11.52 -9.61
C SER A 66 21.13 10.15 -9.02
N MET A 67 19.86 9.76 -9.16
CA MET A 67 19.36 8.45 -8.73
C MET A 67 19.95 7.29 -9.54
N LEU A 68 20.19 7.50 -10.84
CA LEU A 68 20.77 6.50 -11.74
C LEU A 68 22.30 6.36 -11.57
N LEU A 69 22.99 7.44 -11.22
CA LEU A 69 24.45 7.45 -11.06
C LEU A 69 24.91 6.88 -9.72
N ARG A 70 24.05 6.80 -8.72
CA ARG A 70 24.39 6.23 -7.40
C ARG A 70 24.34 4.71 -7.47
N LYS A 71 25.42 4.04 -7.01
CA LYS A 71 25.50 2.56 -6.93
C LYS A 71 24.34 1.95 -6.13
N ASP A 72 23.90 2.65 -5.06
CA ASP A 72 22.81 2.26 -4.18
C ASP A 72 21.58 3.15 -4.41
N GLY A 73 21.41 3.63 -5.65
CA GLY A 73 20.30 4.50 -6.02
C GLY A 73 18.95 3.78 -5.95
N PRO A 74 17.88 4.49 -5.58
CA PRO A 74 16.54 3.91 -5.48
C PRO A 74 15.90 3.58 -6.82
N LEU A 75 16.55 3.97 -7.94
CA LEU A 75 16.03 3.82 -9.29
C LEU A 75 16.92 2.90 -10.12
N ALA A 76 16.38 1.75 -10.49
CA ALA A 76 16.95 0.88 -11.51
C ALA A 76 16.13 1.00 -12.80
N VAL A 77 16.78 1.29 -13.91
CA VAL A 77 16.11 1.51 -15.20
C VAL A 77 16.64 0.56 -16.25
N ASP A 78 15.74 -0.19 -16.86
CA ASP A 78 15.97 -0.84 -18.14
C ASP A 78 15.64 0.15 -19.26
N PHE A 79 16.67 0.59 -19.98
CA PHE A 79 16.55 1.59 -21.04
C PHE A 79 15.66 1.13 -22.20
N PHE A 80 15.76 -0.14 -22.61
CA PHE A 80 14.93 -0.69 -23.68
C PHE A 80 13.47 -0.80 -23.24
N TYR A 81 13.23 -1.14 -21.96
CA TYR A 81 11.88 -1.16 -21.42
C TYR A 81 11.24 0.24 -21.42
N ILE A 82 11.97 1.27 -21.01
CA ILE A 82 11.47 2.66 -21.03
C ILE A 82 11.16 3.11 -22.45
N LEU A 83 12.02 2.83 -23.44
CA LEU A 83 11.75 3.17 -24.84
C LEU A 83 10.48 2.49 -25.35
N LYS A 84 10.29 1.22 -25.02
CA LYS A 84 9.07 0.45 -25.37
C LYS A 84 7.81 1.02 -24.72
N ASN A 85 7.94 1.60 -23.53
CA ASN A 85 6.84 2.14 -22.73
C ASN A 85 6.86 3.67 -22.61
N LEU A 86 7.41 4.36 -23.62
CA LEU A 86 7.58 5.82 -23.63
C LEU A 86 6.29 6.60 -23.33
N PRO A 87 5.09 6.22 -23.87
CA PRO A 87 3.85 6.91 -23.52
C PRO A 87 3.53 6.88 -22.03
N TRP A 88 3.80 5.76 -21.35
CA TRP A 88 3.66 5.64 -19.91
C TRP A 88 4.65 6.54 -19.16
N ALA A 89 5.92 6.53 -19.55
CA ALA A 89 6.96 7.36 -18.92
C ALA A 89 6.63 8.86 -19.05
N ILE A 90 6.20 9.31 -20.23
CA ILE A 90 5.76 10.69 -20.44
C ILE A 90 4.53 11.02 -19.57
N SER A 91 3.55 10.13 -19.50
CA SER A 91 2.38 10.30 -18.64
C SER A 91 2.76 10.40 -17.16
N PHE A 92 3.66 9.54 -16.70
CA PHE A 92 4.19 9.59 -15.33
C PHE A 92 4.82 10.94 -15.01
N LEU A 93 5.72 11.44 -15.88
CA LEU A 93 6.39 12.74 -15.69
C LEU A 93 5.41 13.92 -15.74
N LYS A 94 4.37 13.85 -16.57
CA LYS A 94 3.30 14.88 -16.59
C LYS A 94 2.55 14.95 -15.25
N ASN A 95 2.45 13.85 -14.53
CA ASN A 95 1.82 13.78 -13.22
C ASN A 95 2.75 14.23 -12.06
N CYS A 96 4.02 14.60 -12.33
CA CYS A 96 4.92 15.19 -11.34
C CYS A 96 4.67 16.70 -11.11
N LYS A 97 3.70 17.33 -11.78
CA LYS A 97 3.33 18.72 -11.53
C LYS A 97 2.66 18.86 -10.16
N LYS A 98 2.95 19.96 -9.46
CA LYS A 98 2.48 20.21 -8.08
C LYS A 98 0.96 20.03 -7.94
N GLU A 99 0.19 20.55 -8.89
CA GLU A 99 -1.27 20.44 -8.89
C GLU A 99 -1.72 18.99 -9.00
N LYS A 100 -1.07 18.20 -9.89
CA LYS A 100 -1.37 16.78 -10.08
C LYS A 100 -0.98 15.93 -8.88
N VAL A 101 0.17 16.21 -8.29
CA VAL A 101 0.62 15.53 -7.06
C VAL A 101 -0.38 15.76 -5.91
N ASN A 102 -0.87 16.99 -5.73
CA ASN A 102 -1.88 17.30 -4.72
C ASN A 102 -3.23 16.62 -5.01
N GLU A 103 -3.67 16.61 -6.28
CA GLU A 103 -4.90 15.92 -6.71
C GLU A 103 -4.82 14.40 -6.41
N ILE A 104 -3.68 13.78 -6.74
CA ILE A 104 -3.42 12.36 -6.46
C ILE A 104 -3.38 12.10 -4.95
N ALA A 105 -2.68 12.94 -4.17
CA ALA A 105 -2.60 12.80 -2.73
C ALA A 105 -3.97 12.90 -2.05
N ASN A 106 -4.82 13.84 -2.49
CA ASN A 106 -6.19 13.96 -1.99
C ASN A 106 -7.04 12.73 -2.34
N SER A 107 -6.88 12.20 -3.55
CA SER A 107 -7.58 10.97 -3.98
C SER A 107 -7.14 9.76 -3.18
N LEU A 108 -5.82 9.59 -2.94
CA LEU A 108 -5.26 8.56 -2.07
C LEU A 108 -5.77 8.70 -0.63
N THR A 109 -5.78 9.91 -0.08
CA THR A 109 -6.30 10.17 1.27
C THR A 109 -7.77 9.75 1.38
N ASN A 110 -8.59 10.10 0.37
CA ASN A 110 -10.00 9.71 0.35
C ASN A 110 -10.20 8.18 0.32
N LEU A 111 -9.30 7.46 -0.31
CA LEU A 111 -9.31 5.99 -0.31
C LEU A 111 -8.82 5.42 1.02
N LEU A 112 -7.72 5.95 1.55
CA LEU A 112 -7.04 5.42 2.74
C LEU A 112 -7.78 5.73 4.06
N LYS A 113 -8.52 6.83 4.15
CA LYS A 113 -9.22 7.24 5.38
C LYS A 113 -10.18 6.18 5.96
N HIS A 114 -10.63 5.24 5.12
CA HIS A 114 -11.52 4.16 5.54
C HIS A 114 -10.78 2.83 5.81
N SER A 115 -9.48 2.75 5.50
CA SER A 115 -8.75 1.49 5.53
C SER A 115 -8.67 0.90 6.94
N GLN A 116 -8.35 1.70 7.94
CA GLN A 116 -8.24 1.23 9.34
C GLN A 116 -9.59 0.72 9.87
N ILE A 117 -10.65 1.48 9.66
CA ILE A 117 -12.01 1.10 10.10
C ILE A 117 -12.42 -0.22 9.44
N SER A 118 -12.14 -0.37 8.15
CA SER A 118 -12.45 -1.60 7.41
C SER A 118 -11.64 -2.80 7.92
N TYR A 119 -10.37 -2.61 8.25
CA TYR A 119 -9.58 -3.68 8.88
C TYR A 119 -10.05 -3.99 10.29
N ASP A 120 -10.44 -3.00 11.08
CA ASP A 120 -10.98 -3.22 12.42
C ASP A 120 -12.28 -4.06 12.37
N GLU A 121 -13.15 -3.79 11.40
CA GLU A 121 -14.35 -4.59 11.16
C GLU A 121 -13.99 -6.05 10.81
N ILE A 122 -13.02 -6.27 9.91
CA ILE A 122 -12.56 -7.62 9.59
C ILE A 122 -11.98 -8.32 10.83
N PHE A 123 -11.15 -7.61 11.62
CA PHE A 123 -10.47 -8.18 12.77
C PHE A 123 -11.40 -8.48 13.96
N GLN A 124 -12.60 -7.92 13.98
CA GLN A 124 -13.67 -8.35 14.90
C GLN A 124 -14.22 -9.72 14.49
N ASP A 125 -14.32 -10.01 13.20
CA ASP A 125 -14.87 -11.25 12.66
C ASP A 125 -13.83 -12.39 12.58
N VAL A 126 -12.53 -12.04 12.56
CA VAL A 126 -11.42 -13.01 12.49
C VAL A 126 -10.42 -12.79 13.62
N ASN A 127 -10.01 -13.85 14.29
CA ASN A 127 -9.01 -13.74 15.35
C ASN A 127 -7.60 -13.65 14.74
N VAL A 128 -7.07 -12.42 14.67
CA VAL A 128 -5.74 -12.10 14.12
C VAL A 128 -4.86 -11.33 15.09
N LYS A 129 -5.28 -11.14 16.36
CA LYS A 129 -4.58 -10.32 17.36
C LYS A 129 -3.10 -10.68 17.52
N GLU A 130 -2.77 -11.97 17.47
CA GLU A 130 -1.40 -12.48 17.58
C GLU A 130 -0.46 -12.06 16.44
N TYR A 131 -1.04 -11.60 15.31
CA TYR A 131 -0.29 -11.20 14.11
C TYR A 131 -0.26 -9.68 13.91
N ILE A 132 -0.90 -8.90 14.79
CA ILE A 132 -0.94 -7.43 14.67
C ILE A 132 -0.12 -6.80 15.78
N SER A 133 0.83 -5.96 15.40
CA SER A 133 1.53 -5.04 16.28
C SER A 133 1.02 -3.62 16.04
N TYR A 134 0.82 -2.89 17.14
CA TYR A 134 0.38 -1.49 17.16
C TYR A 134 1.55 -0.52 17.37
N GLU A 135 2.76 -0.98 17.10
CA GLU A 135 3.95 -0.15 17.14
C GLU A 135 4.00 0.78 15.93
N GLU A 136 4.42 2.00 16.17
CA GLU A 136 4.46 3.06 15.17
C GLU A 136 5.62 2.89 14.20
N ASN A 137 5.43 3.29 12.93
CA ASN A 137 6.50 3.23 11.94
C ASN A 137 7.44 4.41 12.08
N LEU A 138 8.72 4.12 12.24
CA LEU A 138 9.80 5.08 12.29
C LEU A 138 10.49 5.22 10.91
N TYR A 139 10.54 6.45 10.39
CA TYR A 139 11.34 6.82 9.22
C TYR A 139 12.59 7.54 9.69
N LEU A 140 13.74 7.17 9.12
CA LEU A 140 15.03 7.79 9.41
C LEU A 140 15.54 8.60 8.23
N PHE A 141 16.18 9.72 8.53
CA PHE A 141 16.86 10.58 7.56
C PHE A 141 18.35 10.53 7.82
N ASP A 142 19.13 10.21 6.79
CA ASP A 142 20.58 10.08 6.84
C ASP A 142 21.30 11.44 6.98
N SER A 143 20.66 12.53 6.55
CA SER A 143 21.25 13.85 6.52
C SER A 143 20.22 14.97 6.72
N LYS A 144 20.70 16.15 7.12
CA LYS A 144 19.88 17.37 7.19
C LYS A 144 19.20 17.66 5.84
N LYS A 145 19.91 17.47 4.74
CA LYS A 145 19.38 17.71 3.40
C LYS A 145 18.23 16.76 3.07
N SER A 146 18.32 15.46 3.40
CA SER A 146 17.23 14.50 3.17
C SER A 146 16.01 14.83 4.00
N TYR A 147 16.20 15.26 5.25
CA TYR A 147 15.14 15.71 6.15
C TYR A 147 14.42 16.97 5.61
N GLU A 148 15.17 17.99 5.19
CA GLU A 148 14.61 19.22 4.63
C GLU A 148 13.89 18.98 3.30
N ASN A 149 14.41 18.12 2.43
CA ASN A 149 13.74 17.74 1.17
C ASN A 149 12.41 17.03 1.39
N TYR A 150 12.21 16.43 2.57
CA TYR A 150 10.96 15.73 2.90
C TYR A 150 9.82 16.67 3.33
N GLU A 151 10.10 17.97 3.50
CA GLU A 151 9.14 18.98 3.94
C GLU A 151 7.92 19.06 3.00
N TYR A 152 8.12 18.93 1.68
CA TYR A 152 6.99 18.91 0.73
C TYR A 152 6.02 17.75 1.00
N ALA A 153 6.54 16.57 1.32
CA ALA A 153 5.72 15.42 1.71
C ALA A 153 4.97 15.68 3.02
N ASN A 154 5.62 16.34 3.98
CA ASN A 154 5.01 16.69 5.26
C ASN A 154 3.89 17.73 5.12
N ILE A 155 4.04 18.70 4.21
CA ILE A 155 2.97 19.66 3.87
C ILE A 155 1.75 18.92 3.32
N ILE A 156 1.94 17.96 2.40
CA ILE A 156 0.85 17.15 1.86
C ILE A 156 0.15 16.37 2.98
N ARG A 157 0.91 15.70 3.85
CA ARG A 157 0.38 14.93 4.99
C ARG A 157 -0.42 15.82 5.94
N LYS A 158 0.14 16.96 6.33
CA LYS A 158 -0.52 17.94 7.20
C LYS A 158 -1.85 18.42 6.60
N ASN A 159 -1.88 18.75 5.31
CA ASN A 159 -3.08 19.19 4.61
C ASN A 159 -4.16 18.10 4.53
N ASN A 160 -3.76 16.85 4.67
CA ASN A 160 -4.63 15.68 4.64
C ASN A 160 -4.83 15.04 6.04
N ASN A 161 -4.52 15.77 7.11
CA ASN A 161 -4.71 15.36 8.51
C ASN A 161 -3.96 14.08 8.92
N VAL A 162 -2.88 13.72 8.21
CA VAL A 162 -1.99 12.64 8.62
C VAL A 162 -1.11 13.12 9.77
N LYS A 163 -1.14 12.40 10.88
CA LYS A 163 -0.36 12.73 12.08
C LYS A 163 1.08 12.23 11.95
N VAL A 164 2.02 13.17 12.04
CA VAL A 164 3.45 12.89 12.00
C VAL A 164 4.11 13.57 13.19
N ARG A 165 4.97 12.85 13.91
CA ARG A 165 5.81 13.37 14.97
C ARG A 165 7.26 13.37 14.51
N ASN A 166 7.89 14.54 14.48
CA ASN A 166 9.31 14.67 14.17
C ASN A 166 10.13 14.33 15.40
N LEU A 167 11.25 13.65 15.18
CA LEU A 167 12.20 13.26 16.22
C LEU A 167 13.58 13.82 15.88
N ASN A 168 14.23 14.42 16.87
CA ASN A 168 15.66 14.72 16.81
C ASN A 168 16.47 13.41 17.01
N LYS A 169 17.81 13.53 16.92
CA LYS A 169 18.71 12.38 16.99
C LYS A 169 18.62 11.64 18.34
N ASP A 170 18.52 12.39 19.45
CA ASP A 170 18.46 11.82 20.79
C ASP A 170 17.14 11.10 21.05
N GLU A 171 16.02 11.69 20.60
CA GLU A 171 14.69 11.08 20.68
C GLU A 171 14.59 9.79 19.83
N VAL A 172 15.27 9.73 18.66
CA VAL A 172 15.36 8.49 17.87
C VAL A 172 16.15 7.43 18.62
N LYS A 173 17.28 7.82 19.27
CA LYS A 173 18.11 6.91 20.06
C LYS A 173 17.39 6.39 21.30
N GLU A 174 16.57 7.22 21.93
CA GLU A 174 15.74 6.81 23.06
C GLU A 174 14.67 5.80 22.63
N LEU A 175 14.03 6.05 21.47
CA LEU A 175 12.99 5.16 20.92
C LEU A 175 13.57 3.82 20.48
N GLU A 176 14.73 3.83 19.81
CA GLU A 176 15.39 2.65 19.24
C GLU A 176 16.88 2.58 19.66
N PRO A 177 17.18 2.14 20.88
CA PRO A 177 18.55 2.16 21.44
C PRO A 177 19.57 1.31 20.65
N ASN A 178 19.09 0.31 19.90
CA ASN A 178 19.94 -0.61 19.15
C ASN A 178 20.29 -0.11 17.73
N LEU A 179 19.71 1.01 17.28
CA LEU A 179 20.07 1.59 15.97
C LEU A 179 21.51 2.11 15.98
N ALA A 180 22.22 1.84 14.88
CA ALA A 180 23.51 2.46 14.61
C ALA A 180 23.34 3.98 14.44
N ASP A 181 24.35 4.76 14.87
CA ASP A 181 24.30 6.23 14.90
C ASP A 181 24.60 6.85 13.52
N VAL A 182 23.86 6.42 12.49
CA VAL A 182 24.04 6.79 11.08
C VAL A 182 22.90 7.65 10.52
N TYR A 183 22.09 8.24 11.38
CA TYR A 183 20.95 9.09 11.02
C TYR A 183 21.09 10.52 11.57
N TYR A 184 20.42 11.45 10.93
CA TYR A 184 20.33 12.86 11.33
C TYR A 184 19.09 13.13 12.21
N ALA A 185 17.93 12.59 11.79
CA ALA A 185 16.63 12.80 12.44
C ALA A 185 15.69 11.65 12.07
N GLY A 186 14.51 11.61 12.73
CA GLY A 186 13.46 10.65 12.42
C GLY A 186 12.08 11.28 12.31
N GLN A 187 11.15 10.50 11.78
CA GLN A 187 9.71 10.79 11.83
C GLN A 187 8.92 9.54 12.18
N VAL A 188 7.93 9.69 13.05
CA VAL A 188 7.01 8.61 13.42
C VAL A 188 5.62 8.91 12.88
N PHE A 189 5.01 7.91 12.28
CA PHE A 189 3.62 7.96 11.80
C PHE A 189 2.70 7.41 12.87
N THR A 190 2.04 8.34 13.59
CA THR A 190 1.23 8.04 14.76
C THR A 190 -0.02 7.23 14.40
N GLY A 191 -0.24 6.14 15.14
CA GLY A 191 -1.40 5.27 14.97
C GLY A 191 -1.26 4.25 13.85
N SER A 192 -0.07 4.14 13.26
CA SER A 192 0.23 3.06 12.32
C SER A 192 0.29 1.70 13.03
N ARG A 193 0.15 0.64 12.29
CA ARG A 193 0.28 -0.73 12.77
C ARG A 193 0.86 -1.63 11.68
N HIS A 194 1.34 -2.78 12.05
CA HIS A 194 1.89 -3.74 11.11
C HIS A 194 1.49 -5.18 11.46
N THR A 195 1.70 -6.09 10.52
CA THR A 195 1.49 -7.51 10.74
C THR A 195 2.82 -8.25 10.73
N THR A 196 2.97 -9.21 11.63
CA THR A 196 4.11 -10.12 11.67
C THR A 196 3.95 -11.29 10.69
N ASN A 197 2.72 -11.52 10.19
CA ASN A 197 2.44 -12.63 9.27
C ASN A 197 1.30 -12.28 8.29
N PRO A 198 1.61 -11.65 7.13
CA PRO A 198 0.60 -11.25 6.16
C PRO A 198 -0.14 -12.44 5.53
N LEU A 199 0.51 -13.60 5.38
CA LEU A 199 -0.14 -14.80 4.86
C LEU A 199 -1.19 -15.32 5.85
N ALA A 200 -0.88 -15.35 7.15
CA ALA A 200 -1.84 -15.80 8.16
C ALA A 200 -3.09 -14.92 8.17
N ILE A 201 -2.93 -13.59 8.07
CA ILE A 201 -4.06 -12.65 7.97
C ILE A 201 -4.88 -12.93 6.73
N SER A 202 -4.25 -12.97 5.55
CA SER A 202 -4.94 -13.26 4.28
C SER A 202 -5.70 -14.57 4.34
N THR A 203 -5.09 -15.63 4.89
CA THR A 203 -5.69 -16.95 5.04
C THR A 203 -6.90 -16.93 5.98
N LYS A 204 -6.81 -16.22 7.11
CA LYS A 204 -7.92 -16.13 8.06
C LYS A 204 -9.11 -15.37 7.48
N ILE A 205 -8.87 -14.26 6.76
CA ILE A 205 -9.94 -13.51 6.08
C ILE A 205 -10.58 -14.37 4.98
N PHE A 206 -9.75 -15.09 4.20
CA PHE A 206 -10.24 -16.00 3.16
C PHE A 206 -11.12 -17.13 3.75
N LYS A 207 -10.69 -17.76 4.86
CA LYS A 207 -11.52 -18.76 5.55
C LYS A 207 -12.86 -18.17 5.99
N LYS A 208 -12.85 -16.95 6.52
CA LYS A 208 -14.09 -16.27 6.91
C LYS A 208 -15.01 -16.01 5.72
N PHE A 209 -14.45 -15.61 4.57
CA PHE A 209 -15.21 -15.50 3.32
C PHE A 209 -15.92 -16.80 2.94
N LEU A 210 -15.24 -17.95 3.06
CA LEU A 210 -15.84 -19.26 2.80
C LEU A 210 -16.93 -19.62 3.83
N GLU A 211 -16.71 -19.36 5.12
CA GLU A 211 -17.70 -19.56 6.20
C GLU A 211 -18.99 -18.75 5.95
N LEU A 212 -18.88 -17.56 5.37
CA LEU A 212 -20.03 -16.75 4.97
C LEU A 212 -20.75 -17.30 3.71
N GLY A 213 -20.31 -18.44 3.15
CA GLY A 213 -20.87 -19.05 1.96
C GLY A 213 -20.33 -18.48 0.66
N GLY A 214 -19.14 -17.90 0.68
CA GLY A 214 -18.39 -17.55 -0.54
C GLY A 214 -17.88 -18.79 -1.26
N VAL A 215 -17.69 -18.70 -2.57
CA VAL A 215 -17.16 -19.78 -3.40
C VAL A 215 -15.77 -19.41 -3.86
N TYR A 216 -14.83 -20.36 -3.81
CA TYR A 216 -13.49 -20.20 -4.36
C TYR A 216 -13.27 -21.18 -5.52
N ILE A 217 -12.69 -20.68 -6.62
CA ILE A 217 -12.31 -21.47 -7.77
C ILE A 217 -10.81 -21.27 -8.03
N ASN A 218 -10.04 -22.36 -7.90
CA ASN A 218 -8.62 -22.34 -8.20
C ASN A 218 -8.42 -22.59 -9.71
N GLN A 219 -8.51 -21.52 -10.49
CA GLN A 219 -8.33 -21.58 -11.96
C GLN A 219 -7.72 -20.30 -12.50
N ASN A 220 -7.02 -20.43 -13.63
CA ASN A 220 -6.48 -19.32 -14.39
C ASN A 220 -7.52 -18.76 -15.36
N ILE A 221 -7.88 -17.49 -15.20
CA ILE A 221 -8.76 -16.78 -16.15
C ILE A 221 -7.93 -16.37 -17.36
N LYS A 222 -8.32 -16.86 -18.55
CA LYS A 222 -7.64 -16.55 -19.80
C LYS A 222 -8.27 -15.38 -20.56
N ASN A 223 -9.60 -15.32 -20.58
CA ASN A 223 -10.34 -14.31 -21.30
C ASN A 223 -11.60 -13.91 -20.55
N LEU A 224 -12.02 -12.67 -20.71
CA LEU A 224 -13.31 -12.15 -20.26
C LEU A 224 -14.11 -11.73 -21.50
N ARG A 225 -15.35 -12.19 -21.59
CA ARG A 225 -16.25 -11.80 -22.67
C ARG A 225 -17.48 -11.13 -22.08
N GLN A 226 -17.76 -9.94 -22.54
CA GLN A 226 -19.01 -9.28 -22.18
C GLN A 226 -20.11 -9.72 -23.13
N ARG A 227 -21.20 -10.23 -22.57
CA ARG A 227 -22.44 -10.53 -23.30
C ARG A 227 -23.57 -9.75 -22.67
N GLU A 228 -24.10 -8.78 -23.40
CA GLU A 228 -25.14 -7.84 -22.93
C GLU A 228 -24.74 -7.16 -21.60
N LYS A 229 -25.40 -7.53 -20.47
CA LYS A 229 -25.14 -7.01 -19.13
C LYS A 229 -24.28 -7.95 -18.25
N ASN A 230 -23.87 -9.09 -18.77
CA ASN A 230 -23.12 -10.11 -18.05
C ASN A 230 -21.69 -10.23 -18.57
N ILE A 231 -20.80 -10.75 -17.73
CA ILE A 231 -19.43 -11.12 -18.09
C ILE A 231 -19.30 -12.64 -17.96
N GLU A 232 -18.73 -13.27 -18.99
CA GLU A 232 -18.44 -14.69 -19.08
C GLU A 232 -16.93 -14.95 -19.21
#